data_ab39ccfb9f693d6a9d2918428b79fcaf
#
_entry.id   ab39ccfb9f693d6a9d2918428b79fcaf
#
_cell.length_a   1.000
_cell.length_b   1.000
_cell.length_c   1.000
_cell.angle_alpha   90.00
_cell.angle_beta   90.00
_cell.angle_gamma   90.00
#
_symmetry.space_group_name_H-M   'P 1'
#
loop_
_entity.id
_entity.type
_entity.pdbx_description
1 polymer ?
#
loop_
_entity_poly.entity_id
_entity_poly.type
_entity_poly.pdbx_seq_one_letter_code
_entity_poly.pdbx_strand_id
1 'polypeptide(L)'
;MVIPRCWKDADAVAAMRDFLSQPPPRRFAIRGLMTELLSPDPFACRCAADLARRVSAREPGILRRHADVLAGLAAELPPEQWQARGYVALAAALNAGAHGQRMRLAPLVRSLVEDERIAVRAMGLEAFAILAQAEPELRDEAMLLLECSRRAPEAALRSRARRMLPLFLSSEIEARPAAGRRGCKESPHKLAS
;
A
#
# COMPACT_ATOMS: atom_id res chain seq x y z
N MET A 1 6.27 1.71 25.83
CA MET A 1 5.05 1.01 25.42
C MET A 1 5.50 -0.36 24.93
N VAL A 2 5.04 -1.43 25.58
CA VAL A 2 5.41 -2.81 25.20
C VAL A 2 4.40 -3.25 24.13
N ILE A 3 4.88 -3.54 22.92
CA ILE A 3 4.05 -4.19 21.89
C ILE A 3 3.77 -5.61 22.39
N PRO A 4 2.50 -6.03 22.47
CA PRO A 4 2.16 -7.36 22.98
C PRO A 4 2.83 -8.47 22.18
N ARG A 5 3.49 -9.40 22.84
CA ARG A 5 4.26 -10.46 22.21
C ARG A 5 3.44 -11.54 21.52
N CYS A 6 2.10 -11.52 21.63
CA CYS A 6 1.25 -12.52 21.01
C CYS A 6 -0.05 -11.92 20.43
N TRP A 7 -0.17 -11.96 19.10
CA TRP A 7 -1.33 -11.47 18.34
C TRP A 7 -2.55 -12.37 18.38
N LYS A 8 -2.42 -13.56 18.98
CA LYS A 8 -3.53 -14.48 19.17
C LYS A 8 -4.29 -14.23 20.46
N ASP A 9 -3.73 -13.41 21.35
CA ASP A 9 -4.37 -13.00 22.59
C ASP A 9 -5.42 -11.93 22.32
N ALA A 10 -6.63 -12.12 22.88
CA ALA A 10 -7.69 -11.13 22.84
C ALA A 10 -7.24 -9.77 23.41
N ASP A 11 -6.37 -9.81 24.42
CA ASP A 11 -5.76 -8.61 25.04
C ASP A 11 -4.82 -7.86 24.09
N ALA A 12 -4.09 -8.58 23.22
CA ALA A 12 -3.22 -7.97 22.22
C ALA A 12 -4.03 -7.25 21.13
N VAL A 13 -5.16 -7.83 20.73
CA VAL A 13 -6.09 -7.19 19.77
C VAL A 13 -6.77 -5.96 20.39
N ALA A 14 -7.12 -6.03 21.70
CA ALA A 14 -7.68 -4.89 22.43
C ALA A 14 -6.65 -3.78 22.58
N ALA A 15 -5.41 -4.08 22.99
CA ALA A 15 -4.31 -3.12 23.09
C ALA A 15 -3.97 -2.47 21.75
N MET A 16 -4.06 -3.21 20.64
CA MET A 16 -3.92 -2.66 19.29
C MET A 16 -5.07 -1.71 18.96
N ARG A 17 -6.31 -2.08 19.28
CA ARG A 17 -7.48 -1.24 19.04
C ARG A 17 -7.37 0.05 19.82
N ASP A 18 -6.93 -0.02 21.08
CA ASP A 18 -6.69 1.14 21.93
C ASP A 18 -5.57 2.02 21.37
N PHE A 19 -4.46 1.43 20.94
CA PHE A 19 -3.38 2.16 20.28
C PHE A 19 -3.85 2.89 19.02
N LEU A 20 -4.69 2.25 18.19
CA LEU A 20 -5.23 2.85 16.98
C LEU A 20 -6.35 3.87 17.23
N SER A 21 -6.96 3.87 18.42
CA SER A 21 -8.08 4.75 18.80
C SER A 21 -7.67 5.95 19.65
N GLN A 22 -6.49 5.91 20.31
CA GLN A 22 -6.02 7.01 21.13
C GLN A 22 -5.58 8.23 20.32
N PRO A 23 -5.96 9.46 20.74
CA PRO A 23 -5.30 10.66 20.24
C PRO A 23 -3.84 10.69 20.71
N PRO A 24 -2.91 11.33 19.97
CA PRO A 24 -1.47 11.15 20.21
C PRO A 24 -0.99 11.65 21.58
N PRO A 25 0.08 10.97 22.04
CA PRO A 25 1.44 11.33 21.69
C PRO A 25 2.00 10.45 20.55
N ARG A 26 1.52 10.70 19.34
CA ARG A 26 1.85 9.95 18.12
C ARG A 26 3.35 9.75 17.90
N ARG A 27 4.19 10.72 18.29
CA ARG A 27 5.64 10.67 18.09
C ARG A 27 6.33 9.56 18.89
N PHE A 28 5.93 9.35 20.15
CA PHE A 28 6.51 8.28 20.98
C PHE A 28 6.06 6.90 20.52
N ALA A 29 4.81 6.77 20.12
CA ALA A 29 4.27 5.53 19.60
C ALA A 29 4.93 5.13 18.27
N ILE A 30 5.13 6.06 17.35
CA ILE A 30 5.84 5.81 16.08
C ILE A 30 7.31 5.45 16.34
N ARG A 31 7.99 6.16 17.25
CA ARG A 31 9.37 5.83 17.61
C ARG A 31 9.49 4.41 18.17
N GLY A 32 8.59 4.02 19.08
CA GLY A 32 8.54 2.66 19.61
C GLY A 32 8.30 1.62 18.52
N LEU A 33 7.38 1.89 17.60
CA LEU A 33 7.11 1.01 16.45
C LEU A 33 8.36 0.84 15.57
N MET A 34 9.06 1.92 15.25
CA MET A 34 10.30 1.86 14.45
C MET A 34 11.42 1.11 15.16
N THR A 35 11.53 1.23 16.48
CA THR A 35 12.49 0.45 17.28
C THR A 35 12.20 -1.04 17.20
N GLU A 36 10.94 -1.45 17.34
CA GLU A 36 10.55 -2.86 17.27
C GLU A 36 10.67 -3.44 15.85
N LEU A 37 10.46 -2.63 14.82
CA LEU A 37 10.73 -3.03 13.43
C LEU A 37 12.19 -3.38 13.18
N LEU A 38 13.11 -2.74 13.89
CA LEU A 38 14.55 -2.98 13.82
C LEU A 38 15.03 -4.00 14.86
N SER A 39 14.11 -4.66 15.57
CA SER A 39 14.43 -5.67 16.57
C SER A 39 15.12 -6.89 15.92
N PRO A 40 16.18 -7.44 16.52
CA PRO A 40 16.79 -8.68 16.11
C PRO A 40 15.88 -9.90 16.33
N ASP A 41 14.84 -9.78 17.18
CA ASP A 41 13.83 -10.82 17.37
C ASP A 41 12.87 -10.87 16.17
N PRO A 42 12.87 -11.97 15.36
CA PRO A 42 12.01 -12.08 14.19
C PRO A 42 10.53 -12.00 14.51
N PHE A 43 10.13 -12.42 15.71
CA PHE A 43 8.74 -12.35 16.13
C PHE A 43 8.31 -10.92 16.43
N ALA A 44 9.13 -10.17 17.18
CA ALA A 44 8.88 -8.76 17.48
C ALA A 44 8.84 -7.93 16.18
N CYS A 45 9.82 -8.13 15.31
CA CYS A 45 9.86 -7.48 13.99
C CYS A 45 8.58 -7.77 13.18
N ARG A 46 8.14 -9.01 13.10
CA ARG A 46 6.91 -9.39 12.37
C ARG A 46 5.66 -8.74 12.96
N CYS A 47 5.53 -8.71 14.29
CA CYS A 47 4.41 -8.05 14.96
C CYS A 47 4.39 -6.54 14.68
N ALA A 48 5.55 -5.90 14.76
CA ALA A 48 5.71 -4.49 14.44
C ALA A 48 5.41 -4.21 12.95
N ALA A 49 5.82 -5.09 12.05
CA ALA A 49 5.54 -4.98 10.61
C ALA A 49 4.03 -5.05 10.30
N ASP A 50 3.29 -5.99 10.90
CA ASP A 50 1.84 -6.03 10.76
C ASP A 50 1.16 -4.80 11.35
N LEU A 51 1.65 -4.29 12.48
CA LEU A 51 1.17 -3.05 13.06
C LEU A 51 1.42 -1.86 12.13
N ALA A 52 2.64 -1.71 11.60
CA ALA A 52 2.99 -0.65 10.66
C ALA A 52 2.06 -0.65 9.45
N ARG A 53 1.81 -1.83 8.86
CA ARG A 53 0.89 -2.01 7.76
C ARG A 53 -0.54 -1.59 8.12
N ARG A 54 -1.08 -2.02 9.27
CA ARG A 54 -2.45 -1.70 9.70
C ARG A 54 -2.64 -0.23 9.99
N VAL A 55 -1.67 0.39 10.66
CA VAL A 55 -1.69 1.83 10.95
C VAL A 55 -1.65 2.62 9.64
N SER A 56 -0.78 2.24 8.72
CA SER A 56 -0.66 2.88 7.40
C SER A 56 -1.90 2.69 6.52
N ALA A 57 -2.56 1.53 6.60
CA ALA A 57 -3.81 1.29 5.86
C ALA A 57 -4.97 2.14 6.40
N ARG A 58 -4.99 2.45 7.70
CA ARG A 58 -6.00 3.30 8.33
C ARG A 58 -5.74 4.79 8.10
N GLU A 59 -4.47 5.20 8.14
CA GLU A 59 -4.04 6.59 7.95
C GLU A 59 -2.83 6.61 6.99
N PRO A 60 -3.07 6.60 5.67
CA PRO A 60 -2.00 6.67 4.69
C PRO A 60 -1.11 7.89 4.89
N GLY A 61 0.19 7.68 4.85
CA GLY A 61 1.18 8.74 5.08
C GLY A 61 1.55 9.01 6.54
N ILE A 62 0.98 8.29 7.52
CA ILE A 62 1.32 8.45 8.95
C ILE A 62 2.81 8.18 9.21
N LEU A 63 3.42 7.26 8.47
CA LEU A 63 4.84 6.91 8.52
C LEU A 63 5.65 7.52 7.37
N ARG A 64 5.16 8.57 6.70
CA ARG A 64 5.81 9.16 5.51
C ARG A 64 7.28 9.51 5.72
N ARG A 65 7.64 10.01 6.90
CA ARG A 65 9.04 10.36 7.24
C ARG A 65 9.95 9.12 7.34
N HIS A 66 9.38 7.94 7.45
CA HIS A 66 10.07 6.66 7.57
C HIS A 66 9.94 5.77 6.34
N ALA A 67 9.35 6.29 5.25
CA ALA A 67 9.07 5.50 4.04
C ALA A 67 10.35 4.87 3.45
N ASP A 68 11.46 5.61 3.39
CA ASP A 68 12.74 5.10 2.88
C ASP A 68 13.34 4.05 3.83
N VAL A 69 13.20 4.22 5.14
CA VAL A 69 13.64 3.21 6.14
C VAL A 69 12.82 1.94 6.01
N LEU A 70 11.51 2.06 5.84
CA LEU A 70 10.63 0.90 5.60
C LEU A 70 11.01 0.18 4.30
N ALA A 71 11.29 0.92 3.23
CA ALA A 71 11.72 0.34 1.96
C ALA A 71 13.06 -0.40 2.09
N GLY A 72 14.05 0.19 2.76
CA GLY A 72 15.33 -0.45 3.06
C GLY A 72 15.15 -1.73 3.89
N LEU A 73 14.38 -1.65 4.97
CA LEU A 73 14.11 -2.82 5.82
C LEU A 73 13.41 -3.96 5.03
N ALA A 74 12.46 -3.64 4.16
CA ALA A 74 11.80 -4.66 3.33
C ALA A 74 12.77 -5.33 2.33
N ALA A 75 13.81 -4.62 1.88
CA ALA A 75 14.85 -5.18 1.02
C ALA A 75 15.84 -6.06 1.81
N GLU A 76 16.18 -5.67 3.03
CA GLU A 76 17.21 -6.30 3.87
C GLU A 76 16.70 -7.49 4.68
N LEU A 77 15.39 -7.56 4.98
CA LEU A 77 14.82 -8.68 5.73
C LEU A 77 15.08 -10.01 5.03
N PRO A 78 15.55 -11.02 5.76
CA PRO A 78 15.87 -12.33 5.20
C PRO A 78 14.60 -13.03 4.63
N PRO A 79 14.75 -13.91 3.62
CA PRO A 79 13.63 -14.61 2.98
C PRO A 79 12.75 -15.41 3.93
N GLU A 80 13.31 -15.89 5.06
CA GLU A 80 12.59 -16.63 6.09
C GLU A 80 11.58 -15.73 6.82
N GLN A 81 11.83 -14.42 6.90
CA GLN A 81 10.95 -13.42 7.48
C GLN A 81 9.96 -12.84 6.45
N TRP A 82 9.53 -13.65 5.50
CA TRP A 82 8.67 -13.25 4.39
C TRP A 82 7.41 -12.48 4.79
N GLN A 83 6.81 -12.79 5.95
CA GLN A 83 5.63 -12.07 6.45
C GLN A 83 5.98 -10.62 6.80
N ALA A 84 7.05 -10.44 7.58
CA ALA A 84 7.52 -9.11 7.95
C ALA A 84 7.90 -8.32 6.70
N ARG A 85 8.65 -8.95 5.78
CA ARG A 85 9.06 -8.34 4.51
C ARG A 85 7.87 -7.82 3.70
N GLY A 86 6.83 -8.65 3.52
CA GLY A 86 5.62 -8.26 2.79
C GLY A 86 4.81 -7.16 3.50
N TYR A 87 4.70 -7.22 4.83
CA TYR A 87 4.01 -6.18 5.61
C TYR A 87 4.74 -4.85 5.58
N VAL A 88 6.08 -4.86 5.71
CA VAL A 88 6.89 -3.64 5.66
C VAL A 88 6.85 -3.01 4.25
N ALA A 89 6.93 -3.83 3.19
CA ALA A 89 6.82 -3.33 1.82
C ALA A 89 5.46 -2.66 1.55
N LEU A 90 4.38 -3.27 2.05
CA LEU A 90 3.04 -2.68 1.94
C LEU A 90 2.90 -1.39 2.76
N ALA A 91 3.47 -1.35 3.98
CA ALA A 91 3.53 -0.13 4.78
C ALA A 91 4.36 0.96 4.07
N ALA A 92 5.50 0.61 3.46
CA ALA A 92 6.31 1.54 2.67
C ALA A 92 5.50 2.12 1.49
N ALA A 93 4.79 1.29 0.73
CA ALA A 93 3.96 1.74 -0.39
C ALA A 93 2.87 2.74 0.04
N LEU A 94 2.18 2.48 1.15
CA LEU A 94 1.15 3.37 1.73
C LEU A 94 1.70 4.71 2.23
N ASN A 95 3.01 4.80 2.46
CA ASN A 95 3.67 5.98 3.01
C ASN A 95 4.62 6.68 2.02
N ALA A 96 4.88 6.11 0.85
CA ALA A 96 5.73 6.68 -0.18
C ALA A 96 5.07 7.92 -0.81
N GLY A 97 5.37 9.10 -0.26
CA GLY A 97 4.74 10.37 -0.66
C GLY A 97 5.38 11.04 -1.87
N ALA A 98 6.66 10.81 -2.13
CA ALA A 98 7.41 11.42 -3.23
C ALA A 98 7.57 10.45 -4.40
N HIS A 99 7.55 10.98 -5.64
CA HIS A 99 7.80 10.20 -6.86
C HIS A 99 9.06 9.32 -6.73
N GLY A 100 10.19 9.91 -6.35
CA GLY A 100 11.45 9.17 -6.20
C GLY A 100 11.39 8.04 -5.16
N GLN A 101 10.60 8.18 -4.09
CA GLN A 101 10.38 7.11 -3.10
C GLN A 101 9.61 5.95 -3.73
N ARG A 102 8.53 6.23 -4.46
CA ARG A 102 7.71 5.23 -5.13
C ARG A 102 8.49 4.48 -6.21
N MET A 103 9.27 5.20 -7.02
CA MET A 103 10.08 4.59 -8.08
C MET A 103 11.22 3.73 -7.53
N ARG A 104 11.84 4.10 -6.40
CA ARG A 104 12.83 3.24 -5.73
C ARG A 104 12.22 1.97 -5.13
N LEU A 105 10.97 2.07 -4.65
CA LEU A 105 10.26 0.93 -4.06
C LEU A 105 9.71 -0.05 -5.13
N ALA A 106 9.39 0.43 -6.32
CA ALA A 106 8.76 -0.37 -7.37
C ALA A 106 9.51 -1.66 -7.73
N PRO A 107 10.87 -1.69 -7.92
CA PRO A 107 11.60 -2.93 -8.20
C PRO A 107 11.47 -3.98 -7.09
N LEU A 108 11.53 -3.55 -5.82
CA LEU A 108 11.34 -4.44 -4.67
C LEU A 108 9.93 -5.04 -4.69
N VAL A 109 8.92 -4.23 -4.91
CA VAL A 109 7.52 -4.67 -4.91
C VAL A 109 7.26 -5.63 -6.09
N ARG A 110 7.86 -5.40 -7.27
CA ARG A 110 7.83 -6.36 -8.39
C ARG A 110 8.38 -7.73 -7.98
N SER A 111 9.54 -7.76 -7.31
CA SER A 111 10.10 -9.04 -6.84
C SER A 111 9.19 -9.79 -5.87
N LEU A 112 8.37 -9.07 -5.08
CA LEU A 112 7.37 -9.69 -4.21
C LEU A 112 6.17 -10.27 -4.99
N VAL A 113 5.81 -9.67 -6.13
CA VAL A 113 4.74 -10.21 -7.00
C VAL A 113 5.15 -11.54 -7.62
N GLU A 114 6.44 -11.79 -7.77
CA GLU A 114 7.04 -13.00 -8.33
C GLU A 114 7.46 -14.04 -7.28
N ASP A 115 7.26 -13.75 -5.97
CA ASP A 115 7.64 -14.66 -4.89
C ASP A 115 6.91 -16.02 -5.00
N GLU A 116 7.55 -17.09 -4.57
CA GLU A 116 6.99 -18.44 -4.57
C GLU A 116 5.75 -18.55 -3.65
N ARG A 117 5.71 -17.75 -2.59
CA ARG A 117 4.65 -17.77 -1.58
C ARG A 117 3.46 -16.91 -2.01
N ILE A 118 2.32 -17.52 -2.17
CA ILE A 118 1.07 -16.87 -2.58
C ILE A 118 0.72 -15.65 -1.69
N ALA A 119 0.99 -15.75 -0.38
CA ALA A 119 0.72 -14.65 0.54
C ALA A 119 1.60 -13.41 0.26
N VAL A 120 2.87 -13.62 -0.08
CA VAL A 120 3.82 -12.55 -0.45
C VAL A 120 3.42 -11.93 -1.78
N ARG A 121 3.11 -12.77 -2.78
CA ARG A 121 2.60 -12.30 -4.08
C ARG A 121 1.36 -11.42 -3.94
N ALA A 122 0.42 -11.82 -3.07
CA ALA A 122 -0.79 -11.04 -2.82
C ALA A 122 -0.49 -9.70 -2.14
N MET A 123 0.49 -9.62 -1.24
CA MET A 123 0.95 -8.37 -0.64
C MET A 123 1.71 -7.50 -1.64
N GLY A 124 2.57 -8.10 -2.45
CA GLY A 124 3.27 -7.41 -3.54
C GLY A 124 2.30 -6.80 -4.55
N LEU A 125 1.29 -7.56 -4.98
CA LEU A 125 0.25 -7.07 -5.89
C LEU A 125 -0.50 -5.85 -5.33
N GLU A 126 -0.87 -5.87 -4.04
CA GLU A 126 -1.52 -4.73 -3.40
C GLU A 126 -0.58 -3.53 -3.31
N ALA A 127 0.67 -3.74 -2.88
CA ALA A 127 1.66 -2.67 -2.79
C ALA A 127 1.94 -2.04 -4.16
N PHE A 128 2.06 -2.86 -5.21
CA PHE A 128 2.29 -2.37 -6.57
C PHE A 128 1.10 -1.55 -7.10
N ALA A 129 -0.12 -2.01 -6.87
CA ALA A 129 -1.32 -1.27 -7.22
C ALA A 129 -1.41 0.08 -6.50
N ILE A 130 -1.01 0.15 -5.22
CA ILE A 130 -0.95 1.41 -4.46
C ILE A 130 0.05 2.39 -5.09
N LEU A 131 1.25 1.92 -5.45
CA LEU A 131 2.25 2.78 -6.12
C LEU A 131 1.73 3.29 -7.46
N ALA A 132 1.12 2.42 -8.26
CA ALA A 132 0.61 2.74 -9.59
C ALA A 132 -0.59 3.70 -9.58
N GLN A 133 -1.32 3.84 -8.47
CA GLN A 133 -2.35 4.88 -8.34
C GLN A 133 -1.75 6.30 -8.44
N ALA A 134 -0.53 6.49 -7.93
CA ALA A 134 0.15 7.78 -7.92
C ALA A 134 1.21 7.93 -9.03
N GLU A 135 1.57 6.83 -9.72
CA GLU A 135 2.60 6.81 -10.77
C GLU A 135 2.03 6.32 -12.09
N PRO A 136 1.78 7.22 -13.05
CA PRO A 136 1.25 6.84 -14.36
C PRO A 136 2.11 5.81 -15.11
N GLU A 137 3.43 5.86 -14.92
CA GLU A 137 4.39 4.95 -15.55
C GLU A 137 4.23 3.48 -15.12
N LEU A 138 3.63 3.23 -13.96
CA LEU A 138 3.40 1.88 -13.41
C LEU A 138 1.98 1.36 -13.72
N ARG A 139 1.11 2.18 -14.29
CA ARG A 139 -0.33 1.87 -14.40
C ARG A 139 -0.64 0.70 -15.29
N ASP A 140 -0.07 0.67 -16.48
CA ASP A 140 -0.34 -0.39 -17.46
C ASP A 140 0.10 -1.75 -16.93
N GLU A 141 1.28 -1.79 -16.31
CA GLU A 141 1.81 -2.99 -15.67
C GLU A 141 0.92 -3.44 -14.50
N ALA A 142 0.51 -2.51 -13.65
CA ALA A 142 -0.37 -2.83 -12.52
C ALA A 142 -1.73 -3.34 -12.99
N MET A 143 -2.31 -2.75 -14.03
CA MET A 143 -3.58 -3.20 -14.61
C MET A 143 -3.46 -4.64 -15.14
N LEU A 144 -2.39 -4.93 -15.88
CA LEU A 144 -2.12 -6.28 -16.39
C LEU A 144 -1.99 -7.29 -15.25
N LEU A 145 -1.21 -6.97 -14.21
CA LEU A 145 -1.02 -7.83 -13.04
C LEU A 145 -2.33 -8.09 -12.28
N LEU A 146 -3.16 -7.06 -12.12
CA LEU A 146 -4.46 -7.17 -11.46
C LEU A 146 -5.43 -8.03 -12.27
N GLU A 147 -5.51 -7.85 -13.60
CA GLU A 147 -6.37 -8.65 -14.47
C GLU A 147 -5.93 -10.12 -14.54
N CYS A 148 -4.63 -10.40 -14.63
CA CYS A 148 -4.09 -11.75 -14.52
C CYS A 148 -4.42 -12.38 -13.17
N SER A 149 -4.21 -11.64 -12.07
CA SER A 149 -4.47 -12.12 -10.72
C SER A 149 -5.96 -12.36 -10.45
N ARG A 150 -6.86 -11.63 -11.10
CA ARG A 150 -8.32 -11.83 -11.02
C ARG A 150 -8.74 -13.22 -11.53
N ARG A 151 -7.97 -13.79 -12.45
CA ARG A 151 -8.19 -15.11 -13.06
C ARG A 151 -7.32 -16.20 -12.47
N ALA A 152 -6.42 -15.86 -11.53
CA ALA A 152 -5.49 -16.81 -10.93
C ALA A 152 -6.22 -17.93 -10.18
N PRO A 153 -5.67 -19.16 -10.10
CA PRO A 153 -6.26 -20.25 -9.34
C PRO A 153 -6.27 -19.99 -7.82
N GLU A 154 -5.36 -19.17 -7.33
CA GLU A 154 -5.21 -18.87 -5.91
C GLU A 154 -6.24 -17.86 -5.41
N ALA A 155 -7.02 -18.27 -4.42
CA ALA A 155 -8.10 -17.42 -3.86
C ALA A 155 -7.58 -16.10 -3.28
N ALA A 156 -6.38 -16.08 -2.69
CA ALA A 156 -5.76 -14.88 -2.11
C ALA A 156 -5.47 -13.82 -3.18
N LEU A 157 -4.93 -14.21 -4.33
CA LEU A 157 -4.66 -13.30 -5.46
C LEU A 157 -5.97 -12.77 -6.06
N ARG A 158 -6.94 -13.65 -6.31
CA ARG A 158 -8.27 -13.23 -6.80
C ARG A 158 -8.96 -12.24 -5.89
N SER A 159 -8.94 -12.51 -4.58
CA SER A 159 -9.54 -11.63 -3.58
C SER A 159 -8.86 -10.26 -3.57
N ARG A 160 -7.53 -10.23 -3.65
CA ARG A 160 -6.77 -8.99 -3.66
C ARG A 160 -7.03 -8.18 -4.92
N ALA A 161 -6.99 -8.82 -6.08
CA ALA A 161 -7.27 -8.18 -7.36
C ALA A 161 -8.68 -7.58 -7.42
N ARG A 162 -9.70 -8.33 -6.98
CA ARG A 162 -11.09 -7.83 -6.92
C ARG A 162 -11.25 -6.61 -6.03
N ARG A 163 -10.48 -6.50 -4.95
CA ARG A 163 -10.49 -5.34 -4.05
C ARG A 163 -9.79 -4.14 -4.66
N MET A 164 -8.68 -4.35 -5.36
CA MET A 164 -7.85 -3.26 -5.89
C MET A 164 -8.36 -2.71 -7.23
N LEU A 165 -8.89 -3.55 -8.11
CA LEU A 165 -9.36 -3.14 -9.44
C LEU A 165 -10.35 -1.96 -9.41
N PRO A 166 -11.42 -1.95 -8.59
CA PRO A 166 -12.35 -0.82 -8.55
C PRO A 166 -11.68 0.48 -8.12
N LEU A 167 -10.80 0.42 -7.12
CA LEU A 167 -10.06 1.59 -6.63
C LEU A 167 -9.11 2.14 -7.70
N PHE A 168 -8.51 1.25 -8.50
CA PHE A 168 -7.61 1.60 -9.56
C PHE A 168 -8.35 2.28 -10.72
N LEU A 169 -9.50 1.73 -11.13
CA LEU A 169 -10.33 2.28 -12.20
C LEU A 169 -10.99 3.62 -11.82
N SER A 170 -11.40 3.78 -10.57
CA SER A 170 -12.00 5.04 -10.10
C SER A 170 -11.04 6.23 -10.23
N SER A 171 -9.76 6.02 -10.00
CA SER A 171 -8.74 7.06 -10.18
C SER A 171 -8.53 7.48 -11.64
N GLU A 172 -8.89 6.64 -12.61
CA GLU A 172 -8.85 7.00 -14.04
C GLU A 172 -10.00 7.90 -14.46
N ILE A 173 -11.17 7.71 -13.86
CA ILE A 173 -12.36 8.52 -14.17
C ILE A 173 -12.14 9.97 -13.68
N GLU A 174 -11.55 10.13 -12.51
CA GLU A 174 -11.22 11.45 -11.94
C GLU A 174 -10.07 12.16 -12.66
N ALA A 175 -9.11 11.40 -13.21
CA ALA A 175 -7.97 11.93 -13.95
C ALA A 175 -8.31 12.33 -15.41
N ARG A 176 -9.46 11.92 -15.95
CA ARG A 176 -9.90 12.38 -17.27
C ARG A 176 -10.41 13.82 -17.17
N PRO A 177 -9.68 14.82 -17.69
CA PRO A 177 -10.23 16.17 -17.79
C PRO A 177 -11.50 16.10 -18.63
N ALA A 178 -12.50 16.89 -18.27
CA ALA A 178 -13.76 17.05 -19.01
C ALA A 178 -13.48 17.62 -20.42
N ALA A 179 -12.86 16.82 -21.26
CA ALA A 179 -12.61 17.11 -22.67
C ALA A 179 -13.93 16.89 -23.43
N GLY A 180 -14.67 17.97 -23.65
CA GLY A 180 -15.72 17.91 -24.63
C GLY A 180 -17.08 18.53 -24.29
N ARG A 181 -17.12 19.65 -23.57
CA ARG A 181 -18.24 20.59 -23.74
C ARG A 181 -17.75 21.85 -24.49
N ARG A 182 -17.27 21.66 -25.71
CA ARG A 182 -17.24 22.80 -26.64
C ARG A 182 -18.65 22.92 -27.20
N GLY A 183 -19.38 23.90 -26.67
CA GLY A 183 -20.69 24.27 -27.13
C GLY A 183 -20.69 24.55 -28.63
N CYS A 184 -21.57 23.88 -29.34
CA CYS A 184 -22.08 24.37 -30.61
C CYS A 184 -22.67 25.77 -30.36
N LYS A 185 -21.94 26.81 -30.69
CA LYS A 185 -22.52 28.15 -30.88
C LYS A 185 -23.22 28.10 -32.22
N GLU A 186 -24.53 27.89 -32.19
CA GLU A 186 -25.39 28.26 -33.32
C GLU A 186 -25.26 29.74 -33.59
N SER A 187 -24.78 30.09 -34.77
CA SER A 187 -24.82 31.46 -35.30
C SER A 187 -26.23 31.73 -35.79
N PRO A 188 -26.93 32.78 -35.35
CA PRO A 188 -28.19 33.16 -35.94
C PRO A 188 -27.90 33.85 -37.29
N HIS A 189 -28.36 33.21 -38.37
CA HIS A 189 -28.51 33.83 -39.69
C HIS A 189 -29.47 35.00 -39.58
N LYS A 190 -28.96 36.24 -39.75
CA LYS A 190 -29.79 37.39 -40.10
C LYS A 190 -30.13 37.31 -41.55
N LEU A 191 -31.38 36.99 -41.87
CA LEU A 191 -32.05 37.39 -43.09
C LEU A 191 -32.52 38.84 -42.92
N ALA A 192 -32.04 39.73 -43.76
CA ALA A 192 -32.57 41.07 -43.97
C ALA A 192 -32.89 41.17 -45.47
N SER A 193 -34.10 41.60 -45.72
CA SER A 193 -34.78 41.95 -46.96
C SER A 193 -34.08 43.04 -47.74
#